data_4abf7b00cdebf80eded623590d16ab74
#
_entry.id   4abf7b00cdebf80eded623590d16ab74
#
_cell.length_a   1.000
_cell.length_b   1.000
_cell.length_c   1.000
_cell.angle_alpha   90.00
_cell.angle_beta   90.00
_cell.angle_gamma   90.00
#
_symmetry.space_group_name_H-M   'P 1'
#
loop_
_entity.id
_entity.type
_entity.pdbx_description
1 polymer ?
#
loop_
_entity_poly.entity_id
_entity_poly.type
_entity_poly.pdbx_seq_one_letter_code
_entity_poly.pdbx_strand_id
1 'polypeptide(L)'
;VSTRKVGNLPSRKVRPISREAVFLPANGLNEAGAPNLINNKEWSDLLNIQFAENGVCRKRMGYNTKATPLTAARGLGSLVTDSANQIVTIDNGTMKYSTGATWTTVGTISFTAEALYDFTQARGKLYIWNGLQGGAEWDGSTLARPG
;
A
#
# COMPACT_ATOMS: atom_id res chain seq x y z
N VAL A 1 -10.79 -12.82 -79.89
CA VAL A 1 -10.04 -11.99 -78.94
C VAL A 1 -10.36 -12.53 -77.55
N SER A 2 -9.40 -13.23 -76.94
CA SER A 2 -9.57 -13.84 -75.61
C SER A 2 -9.10 -12.84 -74.52
N THR A 3 -10.01 -12.33 -73.71
CA THR A 3 -9.69 -11.49 -72.59
C THR A 3 -9.32 -12.34 -71.36
N ARG A 4 -8.03 -12.34 -71.00
CA ARG A 4 -7.54 -12.94 -69.73
C ARG A 4 -8.09 -12.12 -68.57
N LYS A 5 -8.90 -12.75 -67.70
CA LYS A 5 -9.24 -12.22 -66.37
C LYS A 5 -7.98 -12.22 -65.50
N VAL A 6 -7.50 -11.05 -65.13
CA VAL A 6 -6.48 -10.91 -64.11
C VAL A 6 -7.10 -11.30 -62.76
N GLY A 7 -6.65 -12.40 -62.17
CA GLY A 7 -7.14 -12.88 -60.89
C GLY A 7 -6.75 -11.87 -59.79
N ASN A 8 -7.69 -11.52 -58.93
CA ASN A 8 -7.47 -10.71 -57.72
C ASN A 8 -6.47 -11.48 -56.81
N LEU A 9 -5.30 -10.95 -56.69
CA LEU A 9 -4.34 -11.38 -55.65
C LEU A 9 -4.95 -11.12 -54.28
N PRO A 10 -4.96 -12.11 -53.37
CA PRO A 10 -5.45 -11.87 -52.02
C PRO A 10 -4.61 -10.78 -51.35
N SER A 11 -5.27 -9.73 -50.88
CA SER A 11 -4.63 -8.69 -50.17
C SER A 11 -4.00 -9.26 -48.89
N ARG A 12 -2.67 -9.25 -48.83
CA ARG A 12 -1.92 -9.69 -47.64
C ARG A 12 -2.25 -8.75 -46.53
N LYS A 13 -3.06 -9.20 -45.55
CA LYS A 13 -3.27 -8.46 -44.31
C LYS A 13 -1.92 -8.32 -43.61
N VAL A 14 -1.30 -7.16 -43.74
CA VAL A 14 -0.13 -6.80 -42.94
C VAL A 14 -0.62 -6.69 -41.51
N ARG A 15 -0.26 -7.66 -40.68
CA ARG A 15 -0.48 -7.55 -39.23
C ARG A 15 0.40 -6.38 -38.74
N PRO A 16 -0.17 -5.38 -38.05
CA PRO A 16 0.68 -4.38 -37.42
C PRO A 16 1.59 -5.10 -36.43
N ILE A 17 2.88 -5.00 -36.66
CA ILE A 17 3.89 -5.45 -35.69
C ILE A 17 3.81 -4.44 -34.56
N SER A 18 3.04 -4.75 -33.52
CA SER A 18 3.12 -4.03 -32.24
C SER A 18 4.51 -4.31 -31.67
N ARG A 19 5.43 -3.41 -31.90
CA ARG A 19 6.70 -3.39 -31.18
C ARG A 19 6.39 -2.70 -29.84
N GLU A 20 5.95 -3.45 -28.86
CA GLU A 20 6.09 -3.02 -27.49
C GLU A 20 7.57 -3.02 -27.15
N ALA A 21 8.18 -1.85 -27.21
CA ALA A 21 9.50 -1.66 -26.63
C ALA A 21 9.34 -1.70 -25.12
N VAL A 22 9.56 -2.85 -24.50
CA VAL A 22 9.67 -2.97 -23.06
C VAL A 22 11.01 -2.36 -22.66
N PHE A 23 11.00 -1.09 -22.29
CA PHE A 23 12.16 -0.46 -21.67
C PHE A 23 12.21 -0.93 -20.21
N LEU A 24 13.17 -1.77 -19.89
CA LEU A 24 13.51 -2.10 -18.52
C LEU A 24 14.46 -1.02 -18.01
N PRO A 25 14.06 -0.18 -17.04
CA PRO A 25 14.96 0.79 -16.44
C PRO A 25 15.98 0.05 -15.58
N ALA A 26 17.18 -0.11 -16.09
CA ALA A 26 18.25 -0.77 -15.35
C ALA A 26 18.78 0.10 -14.19
N ASN A 27 18.56 1.42 -14.24
CA ASN A 27 19.15 2.39 -13.31
C ASN A 27 18.12 3.04 -12.35
N GLY A 28 16.84 2.69 -12.44
CA GLY A 28 15.81 3.14 -11.51
C GLY A 28 15.26 4.55 -11.80
N LEU A 29 14.78 5.23 -10.75
CA LEU A 29 14.18 6.56 -10.79
C LEU A 29 15.27 7.63 -10.70
N ASN A 30 15.24 8.62 -11.59
CA ASN A 30 16.10 9.80 -11.56
C ASN A 30 15.24 11.07 -11.51
N GLU A 31 15.12 11.66 -10.34
CA GLU A 31 14.39 12.91 -10.10
C GLU A 31 15.28 14.16 -10.18
N ALA A 32 16.60 13.99 -10.30
CA ALA A 32 17.55 15.09 -10.26
C ALA A 32 17.73 15.78 -11.62
N GLY A 33 17.35 15.13 -12.72
CA GLY A 33 17.51 15.65 -14.08
C GLY A 33 16.22 16.17 -14.68
N ALA A 34 16.33 17.16 -15.57
CA ALA A 34 15.18 17.53 -16.40
C ALA A 34 14.76 16.33 -17.26
N PRO A 35 13.44 16.10 -17.49
CA PRO A 35 12.94 14.90 -18.16
C PRO A 35 13.55 14.62 -19.55
N ASN A 36 13.98 15.66 -20.25
CA ASN A 36 14.64 15.58 -21.57
C ASN A 36 16.13 15.19 -21.51
N LEU A 37 16.72 15.22 -20.31
CA LEU A 37 18.13 14.87 -20.07
C LEU A 37 18.29 13.50 -19.40
N ILE A 38 17.20 12.86 -19.06
CA ILE A 38 17.21 11.56 -18.41
C ILE A 38 17.59 10.47 -19.41
N ASN A 39 18.50 9.59 -18.99
CA ASN A 39 18.92 8.47 -19.82
C ASN A 39 17.71 7.55 -20.11
N ASN A 40 17.65 6.96 -21.31
CA ASN A 40 16.61 6.01 -21.69
C ASN A 40 16.54 4.73 -20.83
N LYS A 41 17.48 4.54 -19.90
CA LYS A 41 17.49 3.47 -18.89
C LYS A 41 17.00 3.91 -17.52
N GLU A 42 16.56 5.14 -17.41
CA GLU A 42 16.06 5.75 -16.17
C GLU A 42 14.64 6.28 -16.38
N TRP A 43 13.91 6.45 -15.29
CA TRP A 43 12.56 6.99 -15.31
C TRP A 43 12.52 8.33 -14.58
N SER A 44 11.79 9.30 -15.14
CA SER A 44 11.54 10.59 -14.49
C SER A 44 10.39 10.51 -13.48
N ASP A 45 9.48 9.58 -13.67
CA ASP A 45 8.31 9.39 -12.79
C ASP A 45 7.86 7.93 -12.83
N LEU A 46 7.56 7.39 -11.66
CA LEU A 46 7.12 6.02 -11.48
C LEU A 46 5.94 5.98 -10.52
N LEU A 47 4.75 5.78 -11.06
CA LEU A 47 3.53 5.67 -10.27
C LEU A 47 3.02 4.23 -10.26
N ASN A 48 2.78 3.68 -9.05
CA ASN A 48 2.23 2.34 -8.85
C ASN A 48 3.01 1.18 -9.52
N ILE A 49 4.33 1.32 -9.56
CA ILE A 49 5.23 0.29 -10.08
C ILE A 49 6.04 -0.31 -8.94
N GLN A 50 6.27 -1.59 -9.01
CA GLN A 50 7.14 -2.35 -8.12
C GLN A 50 8.21 -3.07 -8.94
N PHE A 51 9.47 -2.94 -8.52
CA PHE A 51 10.57 -3.73 -9.08
C PHE A 51 10.65 -5.07 -8.35
N ALA A 52 10.64 -6.16 -9.10
CA ALA A 52 10.94 -7.47 -8.56
C ALA A 52 12.47 -7.67 -8.49
N GLU A 53 12.93 -8.62 -7.68
CA GLU A 53 14.36 -8.91 -7.48
C GLU A 53 15.14 -9.18 -8.77
N ASN A 54 14.46 -9.64 -9.81
CA ASN A 54 15.03 -9.89 -11.13
C ASN A 54 15.01 -8.66 -12.07
N GLY A 55 14.72 -7.46 -11.55
CA GLY A 55 14.66 -6.22 -12.33
C GLY A 55 13.40 -6.06 -13.19
N VAL A 56 12.44 -6.97 -13.11
CA VAL A 56 11.17 -6.84 -13.85
C VAL A 56 10.27 -5.82 -13.18
N CYS A 57 9.82 -4.85 -13.97
CA CYS A 57 8.78 -3.90 -13.53
C CYS A 57 7.42 -4.57 -13.54
N ARG A 58 6.71 -4.46 -12.42
CA ARG A 58 5.33 -4.92 -12.28
C ARG A 58 4.44 -3.79 -11.80
N LYS A 59 3.22 -3.74 -12.29
CA LYS A 59 2.21 -2.87 -11.68
C LYS A 59 2.02 -3.31 -10.24
N ARG A 60 2.07 -2.35 -9.30
CA ARG A 60 1.74 -2.63 -7.90
C ARG A 60 0.33 -3.20 -7.85
N MET A 61 0.15 -4.28 -7.12
CA MET A 61 -1.19 -4.83 -6.89
C MET A 61 -2.04 -3.78 -6.18
N GLY A 62 -3.28 -3.59 -6.64
CA GLY A 62 -4.23 -2.74 -5.97
C GLY A 62 -4.53 -3.27 -4.58
N TYR A 63 -4.85 -2.37 -3.66
CA TYR A 63 -5.32 -2.73 -2.33
C TYR A 63 -6.84 -2.83 -2.34
N ASN A 64 -7.36 -3.91 -1.81
CA ASN A 64 -8.79 -4.00 -1.49
C ASN A 64 -9.01 -3.48 -0.09
N THR A 65 -10.04 -2.67 0.10
CA THR A 65 -10.49 -2.26 1.42
C THR A 65 -10.99 -3.50 2.17
N LYS A 66 -10.30 -3.87 3.25
CA LYS A 66 -10.67 -5.04 4.06
C LYS A 66 -11.56 -4.71 5.25
N ALA A 67 -11.61 -3.43 5.65
CA ALA A 67 -12.41 -2.98 6.78
C ALA A 67 -13.11 -1.67 6.44
N THR A 68 -14.13 -1.32 7.22
CA THR A 68 -14.79 -0.02 7.13
C THR A 68 -13.75 1.10 7.25
N PRO A 69 -13.82 2.16 6.42
CA PRO A 69 -12.89 3.28 6.50
C PRO A 69 -12.87 3.90 7.91
N LEU A 70 -11.69 4.28 8.36
CA LEU A 70 -11.49 5.07 9.57
C LEU A 70 -11.71 6.55 9.26
N THR A 71 -12.13 7.32 10.24
CA THR A 71 -12.43 8.75 10.04
C THR A 71 -11.19 9.63 10.17
N ALA A 72 -10.39 9.39 11.20
CA ALA A 72 -9.20 10.19 11.52
C ALA A 72 -8.18 9.33 12.28
N ALA A 73 -7.64 8.31 11.60
CA ALA A 73 -6.64 7.43 12.19
C ALA A 73 -5.32 8.18 12.47
N ARG A 74 -4.78 8.05 13.68
CA ARG A 74 -3.61 8.76 14.19
C ARG A 74 -2.48 7.83 14.64
N GLY A 75 -2.23 6.83 13.88
CA GLY A 75 -1.20 5.83 14.10
C GLY A 75 -1.74 4.42 13.90
N LEU A 76 -0.85 3.48 13.71
CA LEU A 76 -1.20 2.08 13.48
C LEU A 76 -0.19 1.18 14.18
N GLY A 77 -0.69 0.25 14.95
CA GLY A 77 0.10 -0.77 15.62
C GLY A 77 -0.44 -2.17 15.37
N SER A 78 0.32 -3.17 15.73
CA SER A 78 -0.14 -4.57 15.71
C SER A 78 0.16 -5.24 17.03
N LEU A 79 -0.78 -6.06 17.49
CA LEU A 79 -0.59 -6.99 18.60
C LEU A 79 -0.66 -8.41 18.06
N VAL A 80 0.44 -9.12 18.13
CA VAL A 80 0.54 -10.53 17.72
C VAL A 80 0.98 -11.36 18.91
N THR A 81 0.08 -12.20 19.39
CA THR A 81 0.34 -13.18 20.46
C THR A 81 -0.26 -14.52 20.07
N ASP A 82 -0.05 -15.56 20.86
CA ASP A 82 -0.65 -16.88 20.61
C ASP A 82 -2.19 -16.82 20.57
N SER A 83 -2.79 -15.86 21.29
CA SER A 83 -4.24 -15.69 21.43
C SER A 83 -4.82 -14.48 20.67
N ALA A 84 -3.99 -13.57 20.18
CA ALA A 84 -4.42 -12.36 19.52
C ALA A 84 -3.56 -12.03 18.29
N ASN A 85 -4.24 -11.75 17.17
CA ASN A 85 -3.64 -11.17 15.97
C ASN A 85 -4.52 -9.99 15.55
N GLN A 86 -4.14 -8.81 16.02
CA GLN A 86 -4.97 -7.61 15.92
C GLN A 86 -4.16 -6.46 15.33
N ILE A 87 -4.81 -5.66 14.49
CA ILE A 87 -4.34 -4.35 14.09
C ILE A 87 -5.07 -3.33 14.97
N VAL A 88 -4.31 -2.39 15.53
CA VAL A 88 -4.82 -1.40 16.50
C VAL A 88 -4.54 0.01 15.98
N THR A 89 -5.49 0.92 16.18
CA THR A 89 -5.35 2.34 15.81
C THR A 89 -6.10 3.22 16.80
N ILE A 90 -5.72 4.49 16.85
CA ILE A 90 -6.54 5.54 17.47
C ILE A 90 -7.26 6.29 16.36
N ASP A 91 -8.58 6.26 16.38
CA ASP A 91 -9.44 6.92 15.40
C ASP A 91 -10.34 7.93 16.10
N ASN A 92 -10.13 9.21 15.81
CA ASN A 92 -10.84 10.32 16.43
C ASN A 92 -10.89 10.22 17.97
N GLY A 93 -9.74 10.00 18.60
CA GLY A 93 -9.60 9.94 20.06
C GLY A 93 -10.11 8.66 20.71
N THR A 94 -10.46 7.64 19.94
CA THR A 94 -10.94 6.35 20.44
C THR A 94 -10.09 5.21 19.88
N MET A 95 -9.70 4.29 20.75
CA MET A 95 -9.01 3.10 20.31
C MET A 95 -9.94 2.16 19.55
N LYS A 96 -9.46 1.68 18.42
CA LYS A 96 -10.12 0.64 17.62
C LYS A 96 -9.15 -0.48 17.31
N TYR A 97 -9.64 -1.71 17.29
CA TYR A 97 -8.85 -2.85 16.81
C TYR A 97 -9.63 -3.65 15.77
N SER A 98 -8.89 -4.40 14.97
CA SER A 98 -9.45 -5.28 13.95
C SER A 98 -8.68 -6.60 13.90
N THR A 99 -9.40 -7.69 13.76
CA THR A 99 -8.86 -9.03 13.45
C THR A 99 -9.04 -9.40 11.97
N GLY A 100 -9.58 -8.48 11.16
CA GLY A 100 -9.86 -8.72 9.74
C GLY A 100 -10.72 -7.65 9.08
N ALA A 101 -12.02 -7.89 8.89
CA ALA A 101 -12.87 -7.06 8.03
C ALA A 101 -13.54 -5.86 8.73
N THR A 102 -13.63 -5.88 10.06
CA THR A 102 -14.35 -4.84 10.82
C THR A 102 -13.48 -4.26 11.93
N TRP A 103 -13.79 -3.03 12.32
CA TRP A 103 -13.19 -2.37 13.47
C TRP A 103 -14.10 -2.49 14.68
N THR A 104 -13.53 -2.93 15.80
CA THR A 104 -14.17 -2.94 17.11
C THR A 104 -13.67 -1.76 17.93
N THR A 105 -14.58 -0.99 18.50
CA THR A 105 -14.25 0.18 19.33
C THR A 105 -14.03 -0.23 20.77
N VAL A 106 -12.96 0.31 21.38
CA VAL A 106 -12.65 0.15 22.80
C VAL A 106 -12.73 1.52 23.46
N GLY A 107 -13.78 1.75 24.24
CA GLY A 107 -14.13 3.08 24.77
C GLY A 107 -13.72 3.34 26.22
N THR A 108 -12.87 2.52 26.85
CA THR A 108 -12.51 2.65 28.27
C THR A 108 -11.53 3.81 28.58
N ILE A 109 -10.77 4.24 27.60
CA ILE A 109 -9.83 5.34 27.73
C ILE A 109 -10.05 6.32 26.58
N SER A 110 -10.14 7.62 26.88
CA SER A 110 -10.17 8.67 25.87
C SER A 110 -8.76 9.10 25.52
N PHE A 111 -8.49 9.27 24.25
CA PHE A 111 -7.24 9.74 23.67
C PHE A 111 -7.42 11.13 23.06
N THR A 112 -6.35 11.87 22.88
CA THR A 112 -6.39 13.16 22.18
C THR A 112 -6.58 12.92 20.68
N ALA A 113 -7.65 13.42 20.10
CA ALA A 113 -8.04 13.12 18.70
C ALA A 113 -7.00 13.58 17.67
N GLU A 114 -6.32 14.69 17.92
CA GLU A 114 -5.37 15.30 16.98
C GLU A 114 -3.91 14.86 17.17
N ALA A 115 -3.62 14.07 18.21
CA ALA A 115 -2.26 13.61 18.48
C ALA A 115 -1.90 12.38 17.63
N LEU A 116 -0.65 12.32 17.21
CA LEU A 116 -0.06 11.09 16.65
C LEU A 116 0.30 10.13 17.77
N TYR A 117 0.18 8.86 17.54
CA TYR A 117 0.45 7.79 18.50
C TYR A 117 1.51 6.84 18.00
N ASP A 118 2.42 6.50 18.89
CA ASP A 118 3.38 5.42 18.71
C ASP A 118 2.89 4.16 19.39
N PHE A 119 3.21 3.03 18.78
CA PHE A 119 2.80 1.70 19.23
C PHE A 119 4.02 0.80 19.33
N THR A 120 4.17 0.13 20.45
CA THR A 120 5.25 -0.86 20.65
C THR A 120 4.70 -2.09 21.33
N GLN A 121 4.96 -3.26 20.75
CA GLN A 121 4.63 -4.52 21.38
C GLN A 121 5.78 -4.98 22.28
N ALA A 122 5.46 -5.27 23.53
CA ALA A 122 6.38 -5.89 24.48
C ALA A 122 5.61 -6.77 25.46
N ARG A 123 6.21 -7.89 25.88
CA ARG A 123 5.67 -8.82 26.92
C ARG A 123 4.21 -9.23 26.67
N GLY A 124 3.84 -9.47 25.40
CA GLY A 124 2.48 -9.87 25.04
C GLY A 124 1.44 -8.77 25.08
N LYS A 125 1.83 -7.52 25.27
CA LYS A 125 0.96 -6.34 25.28
C LYS A 125 1.40 -5.32 24.23
N LEU A 126 0.48 -4.49 23.78
CA LEU A 126 0.73 -3.32 22.93
C LEU A 126 0.69 -2.07 23.80
N TYR A 127 1.80 -1.35 23.85
CA TYR A 127 1.91 -0.06 24.53
C TYR A 127 1.64 1.05 23.53
N ILE A 128 0.86 2.05 23.96
CA ILE A 128 0.36 3.17 23.16
C ILE A 128 0.72 4.47 23.86
N TRP A 129 1.41 5.38 23.19
CA TRP A 129 1.76 6.70 23.76
C TRP A 129 1.88 7.78 22.67
N ASN A 130 1.79 9.03 23.10
CA ASN A 130 1.94 10.21 22.22
C ASN A 130 2.84 11.32 22.82
N GLY A 131 3.49 11.08 23.94
CA GLY A 131 4.29 12.07 24.64
C GLY A 131 3.52 13.20 25.34
N LEU A 132 2.21 13.29 25.17
CA LEU A 132 1.35 14.36 25.75
C LEU A 132 0.47 13.85 26.89
N GLN A 133 0.11 12.60 26.87
CA GLN A 133 -0.72 11.94 27.88
C GLN A 133 0.02 10.73 28.46
N GLY A 134 -0.43 10.27 29.63
CA GLY A 134 -0.01 8.98 30.14
C GLY A 134 -0.29 7.88 29.13
N GLY A 135 0.63 6.95 28.96
CA GLY A 135 0.51 5.83 28.05
C GLY A 135 -0.71 4.96 28.35
N ALA A 136 -1.02 4.07 27.45
CA ALA A 136 -2.00 3.00 27.63
C ALA A 136 -1.40 1.66 27.22
N GLU A 137 -1.92 0.56 27.77
CA GLU A 137 -1.57 -0.80 27.41
C GLU A 137 -2.80 -1.58 26.99
N TRP A 138 -2.62 -2.38 25.94
CA TRP A 138 -3.65 -3.26 25.40
C TRP A 138 -3.14 -4.69 25.39
N ASP A 139 -3.87 -5.60 26.01
CA ASP A 139 -3.50 -7.03 26.10
C ASP A 139 -4.23 -7.93 25.08
N GLY A 140 -5.03 -7.34 24.18
CA GLY A 140 -5.87 -8.05 23.23
C GLY A 140 -7.34 -8.10 23.63
N SER A 141 -7.66 -7.76 24.89
CA SER A 141 -9.02 -7.75 25.44
C SER A 141 -9.30 -6.53 26.33
N THR A 142 -8.30 -6.07 27.07
CA THR A 142 -8.43 -5.01 28.09
C THR A 142 -7.49 -3.86 27.76
N LEU A 143 -8.05 -2.65 27.75
CA LEU A 143 -7.29 -1.40 27.64
C LEU A 143 -7.18 -0.76 29.03
N ALA A 144 -5.94 -0.57 29.48
CA ALA A 144 -5.63 0.00 30.78
C ALA A 144 -4.56 1.08 30.70
N ARG A 145 -4.48 1.95 31.70
CA ARG A 145 -3.30 2.79 31.89
C ARG A 145 -2.25 1.99 32.68
N PRO A 146 -0.97 2.03 32.30
CA PRO A 146 0.07 1.42 33.08
C PRO A 146 0.12 2.12 34.46
N GLY A 147 0.17 1.31 35.51
CA GLY A 147 0.29 1.77 36.90
C GLY A 147 1.69 2.28 37.21
#